data_c83ffa815140d17843ac2188aec88596
#
_entry.id   c83ffa815140d17843ac2188aec88596
#
_cell.length_a   1.000
_cell.length_b   1.000
_cell.length_c   1.000
_cell.angle_alpha   90.00
_cell.angle_beta   90.00
_cell.angle_gamma   90.00
#
_symmetry.space_group_name_H-M   'P 1'
#
loop_
_entity.id
_entity.type
_entity.pdbx_description
1 polymer ?
#
loop_
_entity_poly.entity_id
_entity_poly.type
_entity_poly.pdbx_seq_one_letter_code
_entity_poly.pdbx_strand_id
1 'polypeptide(L)'
;MSNSKFDFNHVRYENQISQIIEISLIDQYGTNGYKSIIKTMMKECGKSEKEITGNYGLFANMVQVVFGRIGDTKILDPIKMEINRIEINKTNHTNTIEIPNMQTKQMRLLIADDEPHLLEIYQDWLKLDNRHIITAENGQKCLEIYQKEHAHSKLNQLQNYFDVVILDHNMPILNGLQTAIEILKINPNQRIIFASGYIENIVLDSLTEINKAIEVIKKPFSIEALDDMINNKTLLDKFEEINSNQKEENISVRYSNAMTILNRYNHKCQDR
;
A
#
# COMPACT_ATOMS: atom_id res chain seq x y z
N MET A 1 -49.77 -13.22 -23.14
CA MET A 1 -49.09 -11.95 -23.54
C MET A 1 -48.50 -11.34 -22.27
N SER A 2 -47.26 -11.62 -22.00
CA SER A 2 -46.53 -11.11 -20.82
C SER A 2 -45.84 -9.81 -21.22
N ASN A 3 -46.38 -8.68 -20.72
CA ASN A 3 -45.75 -7.38 -20.82
C ASN A 3 -44.46 -7.39 -19.95
N SER A 4 -43.30 -7.56 -20.57
CA SER A 4 -42.05 -7.18 -19.95
C SER A 4 -42.00 -5.65 -19.86
N LYS A 5 -42.26 -5.11 -18.68
CA LYS A 5 -41.95 -3.73 -18.37
C LYS A 5 -40.46 -3.54 -18.56
N PHE A 6 -40.08 -2.78 -19.57
CA PHE A 6 -38.68 -2.32 -19.76
C PHE A 6 -38.33 -1.49 -18.52
N ASP A 7 -37.38 -1.97 -17.71
CA ASP A 7 -36.95 -1.30 -16.49
C ASP A 7 -35.96 -0.17 -16.86
N PHE A 8 -36.50 1.01 -17.10
CA PHE A 8 -35.71 2.22 -17.42
C PHE A 8 -34.70 2.58 -16.36
N ASN A 9 -34.89 2.17 -15.10
CA ASN A 9 -33.95 2.41 -14.02
C ASN A 9 -32.73 1.51 -14.15
N HIS A 10 -32.89 0.25 -14.55
CA HIS A 10 -31.81 -0.69 -14.76
C HIS A 10 -30.88 -0.24 -15.90
N VAL A 11 -31.46 0.15 -17.06
CA VAL A 11 -30.69 0.64 -18.22
C VAL A 11 -29.94 1.94 -17.90
N ARG A 12 -30.53 2.81 -17.10
CA ARG A 12 -29.90 4.06 -16.67
C ARG A 12 -28.72 3.78 -15.72
N TYR A 13 -28.85 2.81 -14.83
CA TYR A 13 -27.79 2.39 -13.92
C TYR A 13 -26.61 1.74 -14.68
N GLU A 14 -26.88 0.82 -15.60
CA GLU A 14 -25.85 0.18 -16.44
C GLU A 14 -25.05 1.22 -17.24
N ASN A 15 -25.70 2.21 -17.84
CA ASN A 15 -25.02 3.27 -18.58
C ASN A 15 -24.13 4.14 -17.66
N GLN A 16 -24.55 4.41 -16.42
CA GLN A 16 -23.74 5.16 -15.45
C GLN A 16 -22.51 4.36 -15.01
N ILE A 17 -22.67 3.08 -14.73
CA ILE A 17 -21.54 2.18 -14.36
C ILE A 17 -20.55 2.10 -15.51
N SER A 18 -21.00 1.92 -16.75
CA SER A 18 -20.13 1.89 -17.92
C SER A 18 -19.30 3.17 -18.06
N GLN A 19 -19.91 4.34 -17.87
CA GLN A 19 -19.22 5.63 -17.92
C GLN A 19 -18.17 5.77 -16.80
N ILE A 20 -18.50 5.34 -15.57
CA ILE A 20 -17.55 5.38 -14.43
C ILE A 20 -16.33 4.51 -14.73
N ILE A 21 -16.55 3.28 -15.20
CA ILE A 21 -15.47 2.35 -15.55
C ILE A 21 -14.58 2.95 -16.65
N GLU A 22 -15.20 3.48 -17.73
CA GLU A 22 -14.48 4.08 -18.84
C GLU A 22 -13.64 5.29 -18.39
N ILE A 23 -14.24 6.24 -17.68
CA ILE A 23 -13.55 7.45 -17.21
C ILE A 23 -12.42 7.07 -16.26
N SER A 24 -12.67 6.21 -15.27
CA SER A 24 -11.65 5.80 -14.28
C SER A 24 -10.45 5.11 -14.94
N LEU A 25 -10.70 4.25 -15.93
CA LEU A 25 -9.62 3.58 -16.65
C LEU A 25 -8.87 4.51 -17.60
N ILE A 26 -9.55 5.45 -18.25
CA ILE A 26 -8.92 6.45 -19.12
C ILE A 26 -8.05 7.41 -18.30
N ASP A 27 -8.54 7.87 -17.16
CA ASP A 27 -7.78 8.76 -16.27
C ASP A 27 -6.52 8.08 -15.74
N GLN A 28 -6.59 6.79 -15.46
CA GLN A 28 -5.48 6.05 -14.86
C GLN A 28 -4.49 5.51 -15.90
N TYR A 29 -4.96 5.01 -17.03
CA TYR A 29 -4.14 4.28 -18.02
C TYR A 29 -4.12 4.93 -19.40
N GLY A 30 -4.83 6.03 -19.59
CA GLY A 30 -5.03 6.67 -20.90
C GLY A 30 -5.96 5.86 -21.81
N THR A 31 -6.36 6.48 -22.93
CA THR A 31 -7.29 5.86 -23.89
C THR A 31 -6.74 4.54 -24.48
N ASN A 32 -5.43 4.44 -24.71
CA ASN A 32 -4.84 3.21 -25.23
C ASN A 32 -4.78 2.10 -24.18
N GLY A 33 -4.52 2.45 -22.91
CA GLY A 33 -4.56 1.52 -21.79
C GLY A 33 -5.97 0.96 -21.57
N TYR A 34 -6.99 1.82 -21.56
CA TYR A 34 -8.40 1.41 -21.50
C TYR A 34 -8.74 0.39 -22.59
N LYS A 35 -8.45 0.73 -23.86
CA LYS A 35 -8.73 -0.16 -24.99
C LYS A 35 -8.01 -1.52 -24.89
N SER A 36 -6.77 -1.52 -24.40
CA SER A 36 -6.00 -2.74 -24.20
C SER A 36 -6.60 -3.63 -23.11
N ILE A 37 -6.97 -3.05 -21.97
CA ILE A 37 -7.61 -3.74 -20.85
C ILE A 37 -8.92 -4.38 -21.31
N ILE A 38 -9.82 -3.60 -21.90
CA ILE A 38 -11.12 -4.09 -22.37
C ILE A 38 -10.97 -5.15 -23.46
N LYS A 39 -10.08 -4.95 -24.41
CA LYS A 39 -9.82 -5.94 -25.48
C LYS A 39 -9.34 -7.30 -24.90
N THR A 40 -8.50 -7.26 -23.88
CA THR A 40 -8.03 -8.47 -23.20
C THR A 40 -9.20 -9.20 -22.53
N MET A 41 -10.05 -8.46 -21.79
CA MET A 41 -11.24 -9.04 -21.16
C MET A 41 -12.22 -9.60 -22.16
N MET A 42 -12.50 -8.92 -23.26
CA MET A 42 -13.35 -9.40 -24.35
C MET A 42 -12.84 -10.71 -24.94
N LYS A 43 -11.52 -10.83 -25.11
CA LYS A 43 -10.88 -12.05 -25.63
C LYS A 43 -11.07 -13.23 -24.66
N GLU A 44 -10.94 -12.99 -23.35
CA GLU A 44 -11.02 -14.04 -22.34
C GLU A 44 -12.46 -14.52 -22.08
N CYS A 45 -13.46 -13.62 -22.12
CA CYS A 45 -14.85 -13.99 -21.79
C CYS A 45 -15.80 -14.11 -22.99
N GLY A 46 -15.37 -13.73 -24.19
CA GLY A 46 -16.20 -13.75 -25.40
C GLY A 46 -17.37 -12.77 -25.41
N LYS A 47 -17.36 -11.75 -24.53
CA LYS A 47 -18.42 -10.76 -24.41
C LYS A 47 -18.00 -9.43 -25.00
N SER A 48 -18.99 -8.61 -25.40
CA SER A 48 -18.76 -7.27 -25.90
C SER A 48 -18.34 -6.29 -24.79
N GLU A 49 -17.68 -5.21 -25.17
CA GLU A 49 -17.31 -4.11 -24.29
C GLU A 49 -18.51 -3.64 -23.45
N LYS A 50 -19.67 -3.40 -24.09
CA LYS A 50 -20.88 -2.93 -23.43
C LYS A 50 -21.42 -3.93 -22.39
N GLU A 51 -21.33 -5.22 -22.64
CA GLU A 51 -21.75 -6.24 -21.66
C GLU A 51 -20.80 -6.26 -20.46
N ILE A 52 -19.48 -6.10 -20.70
CA ILE A 52 -18.46 -6.10 -19.64
C ILE A 52 -18.59 -4.84 -18.79
N THR A 53 -18.59 -3.66 -19.40
CA THR A 53 -18.59 -2.37 -18.68
C THR A 53 -19.98 -2.03 -18.10
N GLY A 54 -21.06 -2.47 -18.73
CA GLY A 54 -22.43 -2.25 -18.23
C GLY A 54 -22.81 -3.10 -17.01
N ASN A 55 -22.02 -4.12 -16.67
CA ASN A 55 -22.24 -4.97 -15.50
C ASN A 55 -21.00 -4.98 -14.60
N TYR A 56 -21.07 -4.23 -13.49
CA TYR A 56 -19.93 -4.12 -12.57
C TYR A 56 -19.48 -5.48 -12.01
N GLY A 57 -20.39 -6.38 -11.70
CA GLY A 57 -20.04 -7.72 -11.21
C GLY A 57 -19.26 -8.54 -12.23
N LEU A 58 -19.68 -8.48 -13.51
CA LEU A 58 -18.95 -9.13 -14.60
C LEU A 58 -17.59 -8.48 -14.82
N PHE A 59 -17.53 -7.15 -14.84
CA PHE A 59 -16.28 -6.40 -14.98
C PHE A 59 -15.30 -6.76 -13.85
N ALA A 60 -15.75 -6.73 -12.59
CA ALA A 60 -14.93 -7.07 -11.44
C ALA A 60 -14.38 -8.50 -11.50
N ASN A 61 -15.22 -9.46 -11.89
CA ASN A 61 -14.79 -10.84 -12.06
C ASN A 61 -13.75 -11.00 -13.18
N MET A 62 -13.91 -10.28 -14.28
CA MET A 62 -12.94 -10.28 -15.38
C MET A 62 -11.61 -9.62 -15.00
N VAL A 63 -11.65 -8.55 -14.20
CA VAL A 63 -10.43 -7.95 -13.64
C VAL A 63 -9.65 -8.97 -12.82
N GLN A 64 -10.32 -9.74 -11.97
CA GLN A 64 -9.67 -10.79 -11.17
C GLN A 64 -9.11 -11.93 -12.01
N VAL A 65 -9.84 -12.37 -13.04
CA VAL A 65 -9.40 -13.44 -13.94
C VAL A 65 -8.17 -13.02 -14.75
N VAL A 66 -8.16 -11.79 -15.27
CA VAL A 66 -7.12 -11.30 -16.20
C VAL A 66 -5.90 -10.76 -15.47
N PHE A 67 -6.12 -10.02 -14.37
CA PHE A 67 -5.08 -9.26 -13.68
C PHE A 67 -4.81 -9.73 -12.23
N GLY A 68 -5.59 -10.72 -11.73
CA GLY A 68 -5.43 -11.23 -10.37
C GLY A 68 -5.60 -10.14 -9.31
N ARG A 69 -4.88 -10.26 -8.19
CA ARG A 69 -4.93 -9.29 -7.07
C ARG A 69 -4.50 -7.87 -7.44
N ILE A 70 -3.61 -7.73 -8.42
CA ILE A 70 -3.21 -6.40 -8.93
C ILE A 70 -4.42 -5.68 -9.52
N GLY A 71 -5.30 -6.42 -10.20
CA GLY A 71 -6.55 -5.87 -10.71
C GLY A 71 -7.48 -5.36 -9.63
N ASP A 72 -7.54 -6.02 -8.47
CA ASP A 72 -8.39 -5.58 -7.36
C ASP A 72 -8.00 -4.19 -6.88
N THR A 73 -6.72 -3.98 -6.55
CA THR A 73 -6.22 -2.71 -6.00
C THR A 73 -6.06 -1.62 -7.05
N LYS A 74 -5.59 -1.96 -8.25
CA LYS A 74 -5.26 -0.98 -9.28
C LYS A 74 -6.43 -0.61 -10.19
N ILE A 75 -7.38 -1.50 -10.37
CA ILE A 75 -8.53 -1.29 -11.28
C ILE A 75 -9.84 -1.18 -10.49
N LEU A 76 -10.13 -2.15 -9.59
CA LEU A 76 -11.45 -2.20 -8.96
C LEU A 76 -11.62 -1.18 -7.84
N ASP A 77 -10.62 -0.97 -6.98
CA ASP A 77 -10.79 -0.09 -5.82
C ASP A 77 -11.02 1.37 -6.20
N PRO A 78 -10.31 1.97 -7.19
CA PRO A 78 -10.63 3.31 -7.67
C PRO A 78 -12.05 3.43 -8.23
N ILE A 79 -12.51 2.42 -8.98
CA ILE A 79 -13.85 2.39 -9.55
C ILE A 79 -14.92 2.24 -8.47
N LYS A 80 -14.71 1.38 -7.46
CA LYS A 80 -15.60 1.23 -6.30
C LYS A 80 -15.74 2.53 -5.52
N MET A 81 -14.65 3.25 -5.32
CA MET A 81 -14.66 4.55 -4.64
C MET A 81 -15.53 5.56 -5.39
N GLU A 82 -15.43 5.62 -6.72
CA GLU A 82 -16.21 6.56 -7.51
C GLU A 82 -17.69 6.17 -7.57
N ILE A 83 -18.01 4.87 -7.66
CA ILE A 83 -19.39 4.37 -7.57
C ILE A 83 -20.02 4.77 -6.23
N ASN A 84 -19.34 4.50 -5.12
CA ASN A 84 -19.80 4.84 -3.78
C ASN A 84 -20.00 6.36 -3.61
N ARG A 85 -19.11 7.19 -4.16
CA ARG A 85 -19.22 8.64 -4.15
C ARG A 85 -20.49 9.14 -4.84
N ILE A 86 -20.86 8.51 -5.97
CA ILE A 86 -22.06 8.88 -6.72
C ILE A 86 -23.32 8.41 -6.00
N GLU A 87 -23.33 7.24 -5.37
CA GLU A 87 -24.44 6.73 -4.58
C GLU A 87 -24.70 7.58 -3.33
N ILE A 88 -23.67 8.00 -2.62
CA ILE A 88 -23.77 8.91 -1.47
C ILE A 88 -24.37 10.26 -1.89
N ASN A 89 -23.98 10.81 -3.04
CA ASN A 89 -24.52 12.06 -3.56
C ASN A 89 -26.00 11.97 -3.99
N LYS A 90 -26.48 10.76 -4.34
CA LYS A 90 -27.92 10.54 -4.66
C LYS A 90 -28.79 10.45 -3.41
N THR A 91 -28.26 9.96 -2.29
CA THR A 91 -28.99 9.86 -1.00
C THR A 91 -29.05 11.19 -0.25
N ASN A 92 -28.16 12.14 -0.57
CA ASN A 92 -28.09 13.44 0.12
C ASN A 92 -29.12 14.49 -0.34
N HIS A 93 -30.08 14.15 -1.23
CA HIS A 93 -31.22 15.05 -1.56
C HIS A 93 -32.40 14.91 -0.59
N THR A 94 -32.33 14.02 0.40
CA THR A 94 -33.36 13.96 1.47
C THR A 94 -32.67 13.53 2.77
N ASN A 95 -32.49 14.50 3.67
CA ASN A 95 -31.98 14.44 5.04
C ASN A 95 -30.50 14.79 5.20
N THR A 96 -30.30 15.96 5.80
CA THR A 96 -29.04 16.42 6.40
C THR A 96 -28.68 15.51 7.59
N ILE A 97 -27.95 14.44 7.33
CA ILE A 97 -27.19 13.74 8.36
C ILE A 97 -25.77 14.25 8.18
N GLU A 98 -25.30 15.00 9.17
CA GLU A 98 -23.88 15.31 9.31
C GLU A 98 -23.12 13.99 9.44
N ILE A 99 -22.57 13.50 8.32
CA ILE A 99 -21.61 12.40 8.33
C ILE A 99 -20.30 13.02 8.83
N PRO A 100 -19.70 12.51 9.92
CA PRO A 100 -18.39 12.97 10.33
C PRO A 100 -17.46 12.83 9.13
N ASN A 101 -16.76 13.90 8.80
CA ASN A 101 -15.76 13.97 7.75
C ASN A 101 -14.69 12.89 8.04
N MET A 102 -14.92 11.63 7.60
CA MET A 102 -13.91 10.61 7.57
C MET A 102 -12.95 10.98 6.43
N GLN A 103 -12.08 11.93 6.71
CA GLN A 103 -10.82 12.03 6.00
C GLN A 103 -10.16 10.66 6.17
N THR A 104 -10.19 9.84 5.12
CA THR A 104 -9.38 8.62 5.08
C THR A 104 -7.95 9.08 5.30
N LYS A 105 -7.41 8.78 6.48
CA LYS A 105 -6.06 9.21 6.86
C LYS A 105 -5.10 8.70 5.80
N GLN A 106 -4.55 9.61 5.01
CA GLN A 106 -3.57 9.28 3.98
C GLN A 106 -2.34 8.68 4.66
N MET A 107 -1.96 7.44 4.27
CA MET A 107 -0.77 6.80 4.80
C MET A 107 0.48 7.55 4.31
N ARG A 108 1.40 7.86 5.20
CA ARG A 108 2.61 8.62 4.91
C ARG A 108 3.83 7.74 5.02
N LEU A 109 4.57 7.63 3.93
CA LEU A 109 5.76 6.80 3.82
C LEU A 109 7.00 7.68 3.61
N LEU A 110 8.08 7.36 4.31
CA LEU A 110 9.42 7.88 4.05
C LEU A 110 10.29 6.72 3.58
N ILE A 111 10.87 6.84 2.38
CA ILE A 111 11.65 5.77 1.76
C ILE A 111 13.05 6.29 1.46
N ALA A 112 14.07 5.59 1.97
CA ALA A 112 15.46 5.90 1.70
C ALA A 112 16.15 4.75 0.98
N ASP A 113 16.76 5.06 -0.18
CA ASP A 113 17.54 4.14 -0.99
C ASP A 113 18.55 4.97 -1.78
N ASP A 114 19.78 4.50 -1.98
CA ASP A 114 20.80 5.26 -2.72
C ASP A 114 20.74 5.05 -4.24
N GLU A 115 19.82 4.21 -4.71
CA GLU A 115 19.54 4.01 -6.13
C GLU A 115 18.40 4.93 -6.62
N PRO A 116 18.66 6.01 -7.38
CA PRO A 116 17.63 6.97 -7.78
C PRO A 116 16.49 6.34 -8.58
N HIS A 117 16.79 5.35 -9.43
CA HIS A 117 15.77 4.65 -10.22
C HIS A 117 14.79 3.85 -9.34
N LEU A 118 15.26 3.26 -8.21
CA LEU A 118 14.36 2.59 -7.27
C LEU A 118 13.46 3.60 -6.58
N LEU A 119 13.98 4.78 -6.21
CA LEU A 119 13.17 5.84 -5.61
C LEU A 119 12.06 6.32 -6.55
N GLU A 120 12.34 6.47 -7.86
CA GLU A 120 11.33 6.80 -8.88
C GLU A 120 10.25 5.69 -8.96
N ILE A 121 10.66 4.41 -9.01
CA ILE A 121 9.75 3.27 -9.04
C ILE A 121 8.86 3.27 -7.78
N TYR A 122 9.42 3.45 -6.59
CA TYR A 122 8.63 3.52 -5.35
C TYR A 122 7.61 4.66 -5.38
N GLN A 123 8.02 5.85 -5.87
CA GLN A 123 7.12 6.99 -5.99
C GLN A 123 5.97 6.71 -6.95
N ASP A 124 6.24 6.13 -8.11
CA ASP A 124 5.23 5.90 -9.15
C ASP A 124 4.24 4.79 -8.74
N TRP A 125 4.75 3.69 -8.19
CA TRP A 125 3.92 2.52 -7.90
C TRP A 125 3.17 2.62 -6.57
N LEU A 126 3.82 3.10 -5.51
CA LEU A 126 3.18 3.19 -4.19
C LEU A 126 2.25 4.41 -4.03
N LYS A 127 2.39 5.43 -4.87
CA LYS A 127 1.55 6.63 -4.87
C LYS A 127 0.10 6.37 -5.26
N LEU A 128 -0.15 5.29 -6.00
CA LEU A 128 -1.48 4.93 -6.53
C LEU A 128 -2.51 4.58 -5.44
N ASP A 129 -2.09 4.31 -4.21
CA ASP A 129 -2.96 3.87 -3.11
C ASP A 129 -3.31 4.97 -2.10
N ASN A 130 -3.50 6.21 -2.55
CA ASN A 130 -3.78 7.35 -1.68
C ASN A 130 -2.73 7.52 -0.57
N ARG A 131 -1.44 7.33 -0.91
CA ARG A 131 -0.31 7.49 -0.02
C ARG A 131 0.47 8.76 -0.31
N HIS A 132 0.99 9.36 0.74
CA HIS A 132 1.97 10.44 0.64
C HIS A 132 3.37 9.87 0.81
N ILE A 133 4.18 9.90 -0.27
CA ILE A 133 5.51 9.31 -0.29
C ILE A 133 6.54 10.40 -0.38
N ILE A 134 7.49 10.38 0.53
CA ILE A 134 8.69 11.21 0.50
C ILE A 134 9.88 10.28 0.37
N THR A 135 10.82 10.62 -0.50
CA THR A 135 12.02 9.82 -0.76
C THR A 135 13.28 10.55 -0.35
N ALA A 136 14.32 9.79 0.01
CA ALA A 136 15.65 10.29 0.37
C ALA A 136 16.72 9.42 -0.29
N GLU A 137 17.78 10.03 -0.83
CA GLU A 137 18.86 9.35 -1.56
C GLU A 137 19.98 8.80 -0.64
N ASN A 138 19.86 9.00 0.67
CA ASN A 138 20.78 8.47 1.69
C ASN A 138 20.19 8.64 3.10
N GLY A 139 20.78 8.00 4.08
CA GLY A 139 20.31 8.04 5.46
C GLY A 139 20.37 9.42 6.11
N GLN A 140 21.35 10.25 5.76
CA GLN A 140 21.46 11.63 6.29
C GLN A 140 20.28 12.50 5.84
N LYS A 141 19.94 12.47 4.54
CA LYS A 141 18.77 13.19 4.02
C LYS A 141 17.47 12.64 4.57
N CYS A 142 17.39 11.32 4.75
CA CYS A 142 16.24 10.69 5.38
C CYS A 142 16.01 11.23 6.80
N LEU A 143 17.07 11.30 7.60
CA LEU A 143 17.01 11.82 8.97
C LEU A 143 16.62 13.30 9.01
N GLU A 144 17.17 14.13 8.13
CA GLU A 144 16.82 15.56 8.03
C GLU A 144 15.34 15.78 7.70
N ILE A 145 14.81 15.00 6.74
CA ILE A 145 13.38 15.01 6.39
C ILE A 145 12.55 14.58 7.59
N TYR A 146 12.93 13.47 8.23
CA TYR A 146 12.21 12.93 9.39
C TYR A 146 12.13 13.96 10.53
N GLN A 147 13.24 14.60 10.87
CA GLN A 147 13.31 15.61 11.94
C GLN A 147 12.41 16.81 11.64
N LYS A 148 12.46 17.31 10.41
CA LYS A 148 11.65 18.45 9.96
C LYS A 148 10.15 18.13 10.06
N GLU A 149 9.73 16.99 9.54
CA GLU A 149 8.31 16.63 9.51
C GLU A 149 7.79 16.22 10.91
N HIS A 150 8.64 15.62 11.74
CA HIS A 150 8.31 15.34 13.14
C HIS A 150 8.11 16.62 13.95
N ALA A 151 8.93 17.66 13.72
CA ALA A 151 8.73 18.96 14.35
C ALA A 151 7.39 19.60 13.94
N HIS A 152 7.03 19.52 12.65
CA HIS A 152 5.73 19.98 12.15
C HIS A 152 4.56 19.20 12.74
N SER A 153 4.69 17.88 12.93
CA SER A 153 3.62 17.05 13.50
C SER A 153 3.33 17.38 14.97
N LYS A 154 4.36 17.69 15.74
CA LYS A 154 4.22 18.16 17.14
C LYS A 154 3.44 19.47 17.24
N LEU A 155 3.69 20.42 16.35
CA LEU A 155 2.97 21.69 16.30
C LEU A 155 1.48 21.50 15.99
N ASN A 156 1.14 20.47 15.20
CA ASN A 156 -0.24 20.17 14.77
C ASN A 156 -0.92 19.09 15.62
N GLN A 157 -0.34 18.66 16.74
CA GLN A 157 -0.84 17.62 17.65
C GLN A 157 -1.07 16.26 16.98
N LEU A 158 -0.35 15.94 15.91
CA LEU A 158 -0.36 14.63 15.27
C LEU A 158 0.59 13.69 16.01
N GLN A 159 0.17 12.45 16.26
CA GLN A 159 0.99 11.47 17.00
C GLN A 159 2.29 11.11 16.24
N ASN A 160 2.17 10.83 14.96
CA ASN A 160 3.30 10.52 14.07
C ASN A 160 3.09 11.19 12.73
N TYR A 161 4.18 11.67 12.10
CA TYR A 161 4.08 12.19 10.74
C TYR A 161 4.15 11.06 9.71
N PHE A 162 5.07 10.12 9.86
CA PHE A 162 5.17 8.94 9.00
C PHE A 162 4.56 7.73 9.65
N ASP A 163 3.72 6.99 8.90
CA ASP A 163 3.17 5.72 9.34
C ASP A 163 4.23 4.61 9.21
N VAL A 164 5.06 4.64 8.15
CA VAL A 164 6.16 3.69 7.94
C VAL A 164 7.39 4.42 7.37
N VAL A 165 8.56 4.04 7.85
CA VAL A 165 9.86 4.41 7.27
C VAL A 165 10.49 3.16 6.66
N ILE A 166 10.90 3.23 5.38
CA ILE A 166 11.53 2.12 4.67
C ILE A 166 12.98 2.52 4.40
N LEU A 167 13.92 1.71 4.82
CA LEU A 167 15.34 2.01 4.76
C LEU A 167 16.09 0.93 4.00
N ASP A 168 16.76 1.30 2.92
CA ASP A 168 17.85 0.46 2.42
C ASP A 168 18.94 0.34 3.47
N HIS A 169 19.50 -0.86 3.61
CA HIS A 169 20.55 -1.10 4.60
C HIS A 169 21.87 -0.43 4.22
N ASN A 170 22.23 -0.51 2.93
CA ASN A 170 23.54 -0.09 2.43
C ASN A 170 23.47 1.26 1.73
N MET A 171 23.46 2.34 2.48
CA MET A 171 23.48 3.69 1.93
C MET A 171 24.77 4.42 2.29
N PRO A 172 25.26 5.36 1.43
CA PRO A 172 26.39 6.22 1.74
C PRO A 172 26.04 7.24 2.83
N ILE A 173 27.07 7.80 3.47
CA ILE A 173 27.03 8.85 4.50
C ILE A 173 26.48 8.31 5.83
N LEU A 174 25.24 7.86 5.86
CA LEU A 174 24.57 7.25 7.01
C LEU A 174 23.82 6.00 6.51
N ASN A 175 24.21 4.82 6.98
CA ASN A 175 23.57 3.56 6.58
C ASN A 175 22.18 3.39 7.21
N GLY A 176 21.42 2.39 6.75
CA GLY A 176 20.05 2.18 7.22
C GLY A 176 19.93 1.95 8.72
N LEU A 177 20.84 1.15 9.31
CA LEU A 177 20.83 0.87 10.75
C LEU A 177 21.09 2.13 11.58
N GLN A 178 22.12 2.90 11.22
CA GLN A 178 22.42 4.18 11.86
C GLN A 178 21.26 5.17 11.75
N THR A 179 20.63 5.24 10.57
CA THR A 179 19.45 6.07 10.33
C THR A 179 18.29 5.64 11.23
N ALA A 180 18.02 4.34 11.34
CA ALA A 180 16.98 3.79 12.21
C ALA A 180 17.23 4.13 13.69
N ILE A 181 18.46 4.02 14.16
CA ILE A 181 18.85 4.37 15.55
C ILE A 181 18.50 5.83 15.84
N GLU A 182 18.87 6.76 14.95
CA GLU A 182 18.59 8.18 15.14
C GLU A 182 17.09 8.50 15.08
N ILE A 183 16.34 7.88 14.17
CA ILE A 183 14.89 8.01 14.09
C ILE A 183 14.21 7.50 15.37
N LEU A 184 14.63 6.34 15.89
CA LEU A 184 14.04 5.73 17.08
C LEU A 184 14.40 6.48 18.37
N LYS A 185 15.47 7.24 18.41
CA LYS A 185 15.74 8.22 19.49
C LYS A 185 14.71 9.35 19.52
N ILE A 186 14.19 9.75 18.34
CA ILE A 186 13.17 10.80 18.21
C ILE A 186 11.78 10.23 18.52
N ASN A 187 11.46 9.08 17.95
CA ASN A 187 10.19 8.37 18.13
C ASN A 187 10.42 6.87 18.28
N PRO A 188 10.47 6.35 19.52
CA PRO A 188 10.70 4.93 19.79
C PRO A 188 9.65 3.98 19.18
N ASN A 189 8.46 4.49 18.86
CA ASN A 189 7.36 3.72 18.30
C ASN A 189 7.27 3.81 16.77
N GLN A 190 8.25 4.46 16.09
CA GLN A 190 8.25 4.51 14.63
C GLN A 190 8.34 3.10 14.05
N ARG A 191 7.41 2.75 13.16
CA ARG A 191 7.49 1.54 12.36
C ARG A 191 8.56 1.70 11.29
N ILE A 192 9.51 0.77 11.24
CA ILE A 192 10.61 0.75 10.27
C ILE A 192 10.60 -0.60 9.56
N ILE A 193 10.79 -0.58 8.24
CA ILE A 193 11.01 -1.75 7.41
C ILE A 193 12.38 -1.60 6.76
N PHE A 194 13.27 -2.57 6.95
CA PHE A 194 14.53 -2.61 6.22
C PHE A 194 14.37 -3.34 4.88
N ALA A 195 14.99 -2.80 3.84
CA ALA A 195 15.21 -3.48 2.57
C ALA A 195 16.66 -3.95 2.50
N SER A 196 16.93 -5.27 2.46
CA SER A 196 18.30 -5.80 2.49
C SER A 196 18.44 -7.16 1.80
N GLY A 197 19.62 -7.42 1.23
CA GLY A 197 19.99 -8.76 0.76
C GLY A 197 20.33 -9.75 1.89
N TYR A 198 20.60 -9.25 3.11
CA TYR A 198 21.11 -10.03 4.24
C TYR A 198 20.21 -9.87 5.47
N ILE A 199 19.14 -10.66 5.53
CA ILE A 199 18.11 -10.56 6.59
C ILE A 199 18.70 -10.86 7.97
N GLU A 200 19.52 -11.92 8.06
CA GLU A 200 20.06 -12.44 9.31
C GLU A 200 20.87 -11.38 10.06
N ASN A 201 21.74 -10.66 9.33
CA ASN A 201 22.58 -9.63 9.91
C ASN A 201 21.74 -8.47 10.43
N ILE A 202 20.78 -8.00 9.63
CA ILE A 202 19.90 -6.88 10.01
C ILE A 202 19.08 -7.19 11.26
N VAL A 203 18.51 -8.39 11.34
CA VAL A 203 17.73 -8.80 12.51
C VAL A 203 18.63 -8.86 13.75
N LEU A 204 19.84 -9.42 13.63
CA LEU A 204 20.78 -9.49 14.74
C LEU A 204 21.22 -8.09 15.18
N ASP A 205 21.63 -7.24 14.24
CA ASP A 205 22.08 -5.88 14.51
C ASP A 205 20.96 -5.03 15.14
N SER A 206 19.71 -5.17 14.65
CA SER A 206 18.58 -4.45 15.23
C SER A 206 18.31 -4.88 16.68
N LEU A 207 18.44 -6.15 17.01
CA LEU A 207 18.26 -6.65 18.37
C LEU A 207 19.41 -6.25 19.30
N THR A 208 20.65 -6.19 18.80
CA THR A 208 21.83 -5.86 19.62
C THR A 208 22.03 -4.37 19.81
N GLU A 209 21.84 -3.56 18.77
CA GLU A 209 22.13 -2.12 18.80
C GLU A 209 20.89 -1.27 19.14
N ILE A 210 19.71 -1.68 18.69
CA ILE A 210 18.44 -0.96 18.93
C ILE A 210 17.61 -1.61 20.04
N ASN A 211 17.92 -2.87 20.38
CA ASN A 211 17.12 -3.72 21.27
C ASN A 211 15.66 -3.89 20.78
N LYS A 212 15.44 -3.86 19.47
CA LYS A 212 14.12 -3.98 18.83
C LYS A 212 14.22 -4.89 17.62
N ALA A 213 13.34 -5.87 17.52
CA ALA A 213 13.16 -6.62 16.28
C ALA A 213 12.43 -5.71 15.25
N ILE A 214 13.02 -5.59 14.07
CA ILE A 214 12.51 -4.75 12.99
C ILE A 214 12.15 -5.62 11.79
N GLU A 215 11.10 -5.24 11.06
CA GLU A 215 10.66 -5.91 9.85
C GLU A 215 11.72 -5.78 8.75
N VAL A 216 11.97 -6.85 8.01
CA VAL A 216 12.97 -6.88 6.92
C VAL A 216 12.37 -7.52 5.68
N ILE A 217 12.43 -6.82 4.54
CA ILE A 217 12.12 -7.38 3.23
C ILE A 217 13.43 -7.73 2.50
N LYS A 218 13.49 -8.95 1.94
CA LYS A 218 14.69 -9.46 1.27
C LYS A 218 14.81 -8.93 -0.16
N LYS A 219 15.87 -8.19 -0.48
CA LYS A 219 16.24 -7.84 -1.86
C LYS A 219 16.78 -9.08 -2.62
N PRO A 220 16.41 -9.30 -3.89
CA PRO A 220 15.43 -8.53 -4.66
C PRO A 220 13.99 -8.88 -4.26
N PHE A 221 13.10 -7.88 -4.29
CA PHE A 221 11.66 -8.06 -4.04
C PHE A 221 10.84 -7.33 -5.10
N SER A 222 9.58 -7.74 -5.27
CA SER A 222 8.64 -7.03 -6.10
C SER A 222 7.98 -5.89 -5.32
N ILE A 223 7.47 -4.89 -6.03
CA ILE A 223 6.74 -3.77 -5.39
C ILE A 223 5.50 -4.29 -4.65
N GLU A 224 4.84 -5.31 -5.18
CA GLU A 224 3.70 -5.95 -4.56
C GLU A 224 4.07 -6.60 -3.22
N ALA A 225 5.26 -7.20 -3.12
CA ALA A 225 5.75 -7.78 -1.87
C ALA A 225 6.01 -6.69 -0.80
N LEU A 226 6.56 -5.56 -1.22
CA LEU A 226 6.72 -4.40 -0.34
C LEU A 226 5.37 -3.83 0.09
N ASP A 227 4.43 -3.69 -0.84
CA ASP A 227 3.08 -3.22 -0.56
C ASP A 227 2.33 -4.15 0.40
N ASP A 228 2.40 -5.46 0.15
CA ASP A 228 1.86 -6.49 1.07
C ASP A 228 2.47 -6.36 2.47
N MET A 229 3.77 -6.11 2.60
CA MET A 229 4.42 -5.91 3.90
C MET A 229 3.95 -4.64 4.61
N ILE A 230 3.87 -3.53 3.90
CA ILE A 230 3.39 -2.25 4.43
C ILE A 230 1.97 -2.40 5.01
N ASN A 231 1.09 -3.12 4.31
CA ASN A 231 -0.32 -3.31 4.70
C ASN A 231 -0.55 -4.47 5.70
N ASN A 232 0.48 -5.27 6.00
CA ASN A 232 0.33 -6.50 6.78
C ASN A 232 0.30 -6.23 8.30
N LYS A 233 -0.89 -5.95 8.82
CA LYS A 233 -1.09 -5.76 10.26
C LYS A 233 -0.69 -6.99 11.08
N THR A 234 -1.00 -8.19 10.60
CA THR A 234 -0.65 -9.43 11.31
C THR A 234 0.86 -9.60 11.44
N LEU A 235 1.64 -9.17 10.45
CA LEU A 235 3.10 -9.17 10.54
C LEU A 235 3.56 -8.15 11.59
N LEU A 236 3.05 -6.94 11.53
CA LEU A 236 3.35 -5.88 12.50
C LEU A 236 3.03 -6.33 13.93
N ASP A 237 1.83 -6.87 14.18
CA ASP A 237 1.40 -7.33 15.51
C ASP A 237 2.38 -8.36 16.08
N LYS A 238 2.88 -9.29 15.28
CA LYS A 238 3.89 -10.27 15.71
C LYS A 238 5.24 -9.65 16.08
N PHE A 239 5.67 -8.62 15.36
CA PHE A 239 6.89 -7.90 15.70
C PHE A 239 6.72 -7.05 16.96
N GLU A 240 5.54 -6.47 17.17
CA GLU A 240 5.18 -5.77 18.41
C GLU A 240 5.18 -6.73 19.60
N GLU A 241 4.68 -7.97 19.43
CA GLU A 241 4.73 -9.01 20.47
C GLU A 241 6.18 -9.37 20.84
N ILE A 242 7.06 -9.62 19.86
CA ILE A 242 8.50 -9.85 20.13
C ILE A 242 9.12 -8.66 20.87
N ASN A 243 8.74 -7.45 20.52
CA ASN A 243 9.29 -6.24 21.11
C ASN A 243 8.72 -5.96 22.52
N SER A 244 7.50 -6.38 22.83
CA SER A 244 6.92 -6.26 24.18
C SER A 244 7.57 -7.20 25.19
N ASN A 245 8.07 -8.35 24.73
CA ASN A 245 8.69 -9.39 25.58
C ASN A 245 10.20 -9.15 25.84
N GLN A 246 10.71 -7.94 25.58
CA GLN A 246 12.16 -7.60 25.68
C GLN A 246 12.78 -7.91 27.04
N LYS A 247 12.01 -7.85 28.12
CA LYS A 247 12.50 -8.08 29.50
C LYS A 247 12.53 -9.57 29.89
N GLU A 248 11.70 -10.39 29.23
CA GLU A 248 11.50 -11.80 29.57
C GLU A 248 12.28 -12.74 28.68
N GLU A 249 12.55 -12.35 27.42
CA GLU A 249 13.22 -13.17 26.43
C GLU A 249 14.65 -12.69 26.14
N ASN A 250 15.59 -13.62 26.04
CA ASN A 250 16.96 -13.31 25.59
C ASN A 250 17.00 -13.02 24.07
N ILE A 251 18.07 -12.38 23.63
CA ILE A 251 18.26 -12.00 22.22
C ILE A 251 18.16 -13.21 21.28
N SER A 252 18.67 -14.39 21.68
CA SER A 252 18.64 -15.58 20.82
C SER A 252 17.23 -16.07 20.55
N VAL A 253 16.33 -16.03 21.54
CA VAL A 253 14.92 -16.41 21.38
C VAL A 253 14.20 -15.38 20.49
N ARG A 254 14.40 -14.10 20.75
CA ARG A 254 13.81 -13.02 19.93
C ARG A 254 14.28 -13.07 18.49
N TYR A 255 15.58 -13.35 18.28
CA TYR A 255 16.13 -13.57 16.93
C TYR A 255 15.46 -14.76 16.22
N SER A 256 15.36 -15.91 16.90
CA SER A 256 14.73 -17.09 16.33
C SER A 256 13.27 -16.84 15.95
N ASN A 257 12.52 -16.14 16.81
CA ASN A 257 11.13 -15.78 16.57
C ASN A 257 10.99 -14.84 15.36
N ALA A 258 11.80 -13.78 15.30
CA ALA A 258 11.82 -12.84 14.18
C ALA A 258 12.17 -13.54 12.86
N MET A 259 13.22 -14.35 12.85
CA MET A 259 13.64 -15.11 11.66
C MET A 259 12.57 -16.11 11.18
N THR A 260 11.89 -16.78 12.11
CA THR A 260 10.78 -17.68 11.75
C THR A 260 9.64 -16.95 11.03
N ILE A 261 9.29 -15.76 11.49
CA ILE A 261 8.26 -14.94 10.89
C ILE A 261 8.70 -14.44 9.52
N LEU A 262 9.90 -13.88 9.42
CA LEU A 262 10.45 -13.32 8.17
C LEU A 262 10.65 -14.38 7.09
N ASN A 263 11.16 -15.54 7.44
CA ASN A 263 11.35 -16.63 6.49
C ASN A 263 10.02 -17.10 5.91
N ARG A 264 8.99 -17.25 6.74
CA ARG A 264 7.64 -17.59 6.24
C ARG A 264 7.07 -16.52 5.32
N TYR A 265 7.33 -15.25 5.62
CA TYR A 265 6.85 -14.14 4.80
C TYR A 265 7.60 -14.10 3.45
N ASN A 266 8.92 -14.10 3.49
CA ASN A 266 9.75 -13.97 2.28
C ASN A 266 9.60 -15.18 1.33
N HIS A 267 9.43 -16.42 1.83
CA HIS A 267 9.10 -17.56 0.97
C HIS A 267 7.77 -17.37 0.22
N LYS A 268 6.74 -16.88 0.88
CA LYS A 268 5.45 -16.61 0.22
C LYS A 268 5.54 -15.54 -0.88
N CYS A 269 6.52 -14.63 -0.79
CA CYS A 269 6.73 -13.57 -1.77
C CYS A 269 7.59 -14.02 -2.96
N GLN A 270 8.39 -15.07 -2.81
CA GLN A 270 9.24 -15.62 -3.89
C GLN A 270 8.51 -16.65 -4.77
N ASP A 271 7.48 -17.30 -4.24
CA ASP A 271 6.67 -18.31 -4.95
C ASP A 271 5.52 -17.69 -5.78
N ARG A 272 5.47 -16.37 -5.90
CA ARG A 272 4.48 -15.59 -6.67
C ARG A 272 5.13 -14.83 -7.79
#